data_2597c48dfdd9fca7aa74cc022d5d1324
#
_entry.id   2597c48dfdd9fca7aa74cc022d5d1324
#
_cell.length_a   1.000
_cell.length_b   1.000
_cell.length_c   1.000
_cell.angle_alpha   90.00
_cell.angle_beta   90.00
_cell.angle_gamma   90.00
#
_symmetry.space_group_name_H-M   'P 1'
#
loop_
_entity.id
_entity.type
_entity.pdbx_description
1 polymer ?
#
loop_
_entity_poly.entity_id
_entity_poly.type
_entity_poly.pdbx_seq_one_letter_code
_entity_poly.pdbx_strand_id
1 'polypeptide(L)'
;MIKLLNTLYVTSPDAYLSLEGETVVILKGDVAAARIPLHNLCSIVSFGYTGCSPALMGSCAARGIDLCFLTQHGRFLARVQGPVNGNVLLRQTQAFIAGDPQRALPLARNFLGAKLHNARWCLERTKRDHALRIDMDRFQQAIERIKAAQLSLIHISEPTRP
;
A
#
# COMPACT_ATOMS: atom_id res chain seq x y z
N MET A 1 18.36 -0.46 10.33
CA MET A 1 18.27 -1.47 9.24
C MET A 1 17.00 -1.18 8.45
N ILE A 2 17.13 -0.73 7.19
CA ILE A 2 15.97 -0.44 6.33
C ILE A 2 15.42 -1.78 5.84
N LYS A 3 14.18 -2.14 6.24
CA LYS A 3 13.47 -3.30 5.69
C LYS A 3 12.99 -2.94 4.29
N LEU A 4 13.59 -3.51 3.27
CA LEU A 4 13.03 -3.46 1.91
C LEU A 4 11.78 -4.34 1.88
N LEU A 5 10.68 -3.80 1.35
CA LEU A 5 9.45 -4.57 1.14
C LEU A 5 9.67 -5.56 0.00
N ASN A 6 9.91 -6.82 0.34
CA ASN A 6 10.14 -7.88 -0.64
C ASN A 6 8.81 -8.56 -0.98
N THR A 7 8.31 -8.30 -2.18
CA THR A 7 7.10 -8.94 -2.72
C THR A 7 7.50 -10.00 -3.74
N LEU A 8 6.99 -11.21 -3.55
CA LEU A 8 7.10 -12.30 -4.53
C LEU A 8 5.90 -12.25 -5.48
N TYR A 9 6.16 -12.01 -6.75
CA TYR A 9 5.15 -12.07 -7.82
C TYR A 9 5.27 -13.40 -8.56
N VAL A 10 4.23 -14.24 -8.46
CA VAL A 10 4.15 -15.51 -9.17
C VAL A 10 3.22 -15.34 -10.37
N THR A 11 3.82 -15.05 -11.51
CA THR A 11 3.10 -14.71 -12.75
C THR A 11 2.73 -15.91 -13.61
N SER A 12 3.26 -17.09 -13.31
CA SER A 12 2.90 -18.34 -14.00
C SER A 12 1.52 -18.82 -13.53
N PRO A 13 0.50 -18.89 -14.40
CA PRO A 13 -0.88 -19.18 -14.00
C PRO A 13 -1.10 -20.61 -13.53
N ASP A 14 -0.21 -21.51 -13.91
CA ASP A 14 -0.17 -22.95 -13.59
C ASP A 14 0.69 -23.28 -12.36
N ALA A 15 1.29 -22.27 -11.72
CA ALA A 15 2.15 -22.47 -10.57
C ALA A 15 1.34 -22.69 -9.29
N TYR A 16 1.61 -23.77 -8.58
CA TYR A 16 1.10 -24.05 -7.25
C TYR A 16 2.15 -23.70 -6.19
N LEU A 17 1.72 -23.10 -5.08
CA LEU A 17 2.61 -22.72 -3.99
C LEU A 17 2.48 -23.67 -2.82
N SER A 18 3.58 -24.21 -2.36
CA SER A 18 3.60 -25.07 -1.18
C SER A 18 4.60 -24.55 -0.14
N LEU A 19 4.48 -25.05 1.09
CA LEU A 19 5.39 -24.79 2.18
C LEU A 19 6.26 -26.01 2.44
N GLU A 20 7.58 -25.85 2.40
CA GLU A 20 8.54 -26.83 2.88
C GLU A 20 9.44 -26.19 3.96
N GLY A 21 9.24 -26.60 5.22
CA GLY A 21 9.90 -25.94 6.35
C GLY A 21 9.54 -24.46 6.43
N GLU A 22 10.53 -23.59 6.26
CA GLU A 22 10.34 -22.11 6.24
C GLU A 22 10.51 -21.51 4.83
N THR A 23 10.28 -22.31 3.80
CA THR A 23 10.52 -21.94 2.41
C THR A 23 9.25 -22.11 1.58
N VAL A 24 8.91 -21.10 0.79
CA VAL A 24 7.90 -21.20 -0.27
C VAL A 24 8.51 -21.96 -1.43
N VAL A 25 7.85 -23.02 -1.84
CA VAL A 25 8.21 -23.80 -3.02
C VAL A 25 7.18 -23.51 -4.11
N ILE A 26 7.66 -23.08 -5.27
CA ILE A 26 6.86 -22.85 -6.46
C ILE A 26 6.91 -24.10 -7.31
N LEU A 27 5.77 -24.79 -7.44
CA LEU A 27 5.65 -26.00 -8.23
C LEU A 27 5.01 -25.68 -9.58
N LYS A 28 5.56 -26.29 -10.65
CA LYS A 28 4.93 -26.37 -11.97
C LYS A 28 4.74 -27.84 -12.30
N GLY A 29 3.48 -28.31 -12.23
CA GLY A 29 3.22 -29.74 -12.14
C GLY A 29 3.92 -30.32 -10.90
N ASP A 30 4.68 -31.40 -11.07
CA ASP A 30 5.39 -32.08 -9.97
C ASP A 30 6.85 -31.58 -9.77
N VAL A 31 7.27 -30.54 -10.50
CA VAL A 31 8.65 -30.04 -10.46
C VAL A 31 8.73 -28.73 -9.68
N ALA A 32 9.67 -28.67 -8.73
CA ALA A 32 9.97 -27.43 -8.02
C ALA A 32 10.72 -26.46 -8.96
N ALA A 33 10.06 -25.39 -9.37
CA ALA A 33 10.63 -24.37 -10.24
C ALA A 33 11.47 -23.37 -9.47
N ALA A 34 11.12 -23.05 -8.21
CA ALA A 34 11.87 -22.15 -7.35
C ALA A 34 11.60 -22.40 -5.87
N ARG A 35 12.54 -21.98 -5.02
CA ARG A 35 12.47 -22.06 -3.56
C ARG A 35 12.89 -20.72 -2.96
N ILE A 36 12.04 -20.11 -2.12
CA ILE A 36 12.25 -18.78 -1.57
C ILE A 36 11.96 -18.79 -0.08
N PRO A 37 12.92 -18.41 0.77
CA PRO A 37 12.72 -18.35 2.22
C PRO A 37 11.65 -17.32 2.62
N LEU A 38 10.70 -17.72 3.47
CA LEU A 38 9.60 -16.86 3.94
C LEU A 38 10.08 -15.62 4.69
N HIS A 39 11.18 -15.74 5.46
CA HIS A 39 11.68 -14.61 6.26
C HIS A 39 12.15 -13.41 5.41
N ASN A 40 12.38 -13.61 4.12
CA ASN A 40 12.74 -12.55 3.18
C ASN A 40 11.51 -11.84 2.58
N LEU A 41 10.30 -12.38 2.80
CA LEU A 41 9.11 -11.91 2.14
C LEU A 41 8.23 -11.08 3.09
N CYS A 42 7.67 -10.00 2.56
CA CYS A 42 6.60 -9.22 3.19
C CYS A 42 5.24 -9.51 2.55
N SER A 43 5.24 -9.92 1.29
CA SER A 43 4.01 -10.29 0.58
C SER A 43 4.27 -11.27 -0.55
N ILE A 44 3.22 -12.02 -0.91
CA ILE A 44 3.17 -12.95 -2.05
C ILE A 44 1.93 -12.61 -2.86
N VAL A 45 2.09 -12.41 -4.16
CA VAL A 45 0.99 -12.18 -5.11
C VAL A 45 1.02 -13.27 -6.16
N SER A 46 0.00 -14.13 -6.17
CA SER A 46 -0.13 -15.22 -7.12
C SER A 46 -1.15 -14.90 -8.20
N PHE A 47 -0.77 -15.08 -9.46
CA PHE A 47 -1.62 -14.86 -10.63
C PHE A 47 -2.07 -16.20 -11.19
N GLY A 48 -3.38 -16.44 -11.26
CA GLY A 48 -3.97 -17.68 -11.73
C GLY A 48 -4.90 -18.31 -10.73
N TYR A 49 -5.30 -19.55 -11.00
CA TYR A 49 -6.33 -20.27 -10.21
C TYR A 49 -5.79 -21.48 -9.47
N THR A 50 -4.52 -21.79 -9.58
CA THR A 50 -3.90 -23.01 -9.00
C THR A 50 -3.82 -22.97 -7.48
N GLY A 51 -3.69 -21.78 -6.91
CA GLY A 51 -3.72 -21.60 -5.46
C GLY A 51 -2.45 -21.97 -4.72
N CYS A 52 -2.60 -22.32 -3.44
CA CYS A 52 -1.49 -22.74 -2.59
C CYS A 52 -1.94 -23.70 -1.48
N SER A 53 -0.96 -24.32 -0.80
CA SER A 53 -1.22 -25.23 0.31
C SER A 53 -1.79 -24.50 1.54
N PRO A 54 -2.71 -25.11 2.31
CA PRO A 54 -3.20 -24.56 3.57
C PRO A 54 -2.09 -24.30 4.58
N ALA A 55 -1.03 -25.09 4.58
CA ALA A 55 0.15 -24.90 5.42
C ALA A 55 0.86 -23.57 5.12
N LEU A 56 0.99 -23.21 3.83
CA LEU A 56 1.55 -21.92 3.42
C LEU A 56 0.63 -20.77 3.83
N MET A 57 -0.69 -20.90 3.65
CA MET A 57 -1.66 -19.90 4.09
C MET A 57 -1.53 -19.62 5.60
N GLY A 58 -1.50 -20.65 6.42
CA GLY A 58 -1.37 -20.55 7.87
C GLY A 58 -0.04 -19.91 8.29
N SER A 59 1.07 -20.32 7.65
CA SER A 59 2.38 -19.76 7.93
C SER A 59 2.48 -18.27 7.56
N CYS A 60 1.93 -17.87 6.42
CA CYS A 60 1.84 -16.47 6.00
C CYS A 60 0.99 -15.65 6.98
N ALA A 61 -0.20 -16.15 7.35
CA ALA A 61 -1.10 -15.53 8.31
C ALA A 61 -0.43 -15.30 9.68
N ALA A 62 0.26 -16.31 10.22
CA ALA A 62 0.95 -16.24 11.50
C ALA A 62 2.12 -15.25 11.51
N ARG A 63 2.80 -15.07 10.37
CA ARG A 63 3.97 -14.20 10.22
C ARG A 63 3.64 -12.80 9.74
N GLY A 64 2.36 -12.51 9.43
CA GLY A 64 1.93 -11.23 8.86
C GLY A 64 2.44 -10.99 7.45
N ILE A 65 2.67 -12.07 6.69
CA ILE A 65 3.01 -12.02 5.26
C ILE A 65 1.70 -11.96 4.48
N ASP A 66 1.49 -10.90 3.71
CA ASP A 66 0.30 -10.78 2.86
C ASP A 66 0.34 -11.82 1.74
N LEU A 67 -0.72 -12.62 1.60
CA LEU A 67 -0.87 -13.57 0.51
C LEU A 67 -2.15 -13.27 -0.25
N CYS A 68 -1.99 -12.88 -1.52
CA CYS A 68 -3.08 -12.42 -2.38
C CYS A 68 -3.13 -13.22 -3.69
N PHE A 69 -4.33 -13.55 -4.13
CA PHE A 69 -4.61 -14.25 -5.38
C PHE A 69 -5.31 -13.32 -6.35
N LEU A 70 -4.81 -13.26 -7.57
CA LEU A 70 -5.33 -12.46 -8.66
C LEU A 70 -5.58 -13.35 -9.87
N THR A 71 -6.51 -12.97 -10.74
CA THR A 71 -6.59 -13.57 -12.08
C THR A 71 -5.34 -13.27 -12.88
N GLN A 72 -5.15 -13.94 -14.02
CA GLN A 72 -4.06 -13.65 -14.96
C GLN A 72 -4.02 -12.18 -15.41
N HIS A 73 -5.17 -11.51 -15.40
CA HIS A 73 -5.32 -10.10 -15.79
C HIS A 73 -5.29 -9.12 -14.60
N GLY A 74 -4.93 -9.59 -13.40
CA GLY A 74 -4.77 -8.75 -12.22
C GLY A 74 -6.07 -8.43 -11.46
N ARG A 75 -7.22 -9.07 -11.81
CA ARG A 75 -8.46 -8.92 -11.03
C ARG A 75 -8.34 -9.68 -9.71
N PHE A 76 -8.70 -9.05 -8.61
CA PHE A 76 -8.68 -9.62 -7.26
C PHE A 76 -9.60 -10.85 -7.16
N LEU A 77 -9.11 -11.94 -6.58
CA LEU A 77 -9.86 -13.16 -6.28
C LEU A 77 -10.02 -13.34 -4.78
N ALA A 78 -8.91 -13.43 -4.04
CA ALA A 78 -8.91 -13.69 -2.61
C ALA A 78 -7.65 -13.17 -1.94
N ARG A 79 -7.72 -13.02 -0.63
CA ARG A 79 -6.57 -12.69 0.23
C ARG A 79 -6.63 -13.53 1.50
N VAL A 80 -5.49 -14.06 1.92
CA VAL A 80 -5.37 -14.74 3.22
C VAL A 80 -5.20 -13.67 4.29
N GLN A 81 -6.01 -13.76 5.34
CA GLN A 81 -5.96 -12.86 6.46
C GLN A 81 -5.75 -13.64 7.76
N GLY A 82 -4.72 -13.26 8.49
CA GLY A 82 -4.46 -13.78 9.83
C GLY A 82 -5.34 -13.12 10.91
N PRO A 83 -5.13 -13.49 12.18
CA PRO A 83 -5.79 -12.86 13.30
C PRO A 83 -5.59 -11.35 13.27
N VAL A 84 -6.67 -10.59 13.48
CA VAL A 84 -6.60 -9.14 13.51
C VAL A 84 -6.02 -8.71 14.85
N ASN A 85 -4.73 -8.37 14.86
CA ASN A 85 -4.06 -7.75 15.98
C ASN A 85 -4.10 -6.24 15.82
N GLY A 86 -4.44 -5.50 16.87
CA GLY A 86 -4.43 -4.05 16.81
C GLY A 86 -5.06 -3.38 18.02
N ASN A 87 -4.75 -2.11 18.18
CA ASN A 87 -5.31 -1.29 19.23
C ASN A 87 -6.77 -0.91 18.90
N VAL A 88 -7.72 -1.53 19.60
CA VAL A 88 -9.16 -1.28 19.43
C VAL A 88 -9.50 0.20 19.66
N LEU A 89 -8.88 0.83 20.67
CA LEU A 89 -9.10 2.25 20.99
C LEU A 89 -8.63 3.16 19.84
N LEU A 90 -7.52 2.81 19.20
CA LEU A 90 -7.04 3.56 18.03
C LEU A 90 -8.05 3.47 16.88
N ARG A 91 -8.57 2.27 16.58
CA ARG A 91 -9.58 2.08 15.52
C ARG A 91 -10.88 2.84 15.83
N GLN A 92 -11.31 2.80 17.09
CA GLN A 92 -12.48 3.57 17.54
C GLN A 92 -12.25 5.08 17.36
N THR A 93 -11.08 5.56 17.77
CA THR A 93 -10.70 6.98 17.58
C THR A 93 -10.66 7.36 16.10
N GLN A 94 -10.10 6.51 15.24
CA GLN A 94 -10.09 6.73 13.79
C GLN A 94 -11.52 6.83 13.21
N ALA A 95 -12.43 5.96 13.65
CA ALA A 95 -13.82 5.99 13.22
C ALA A 95 -14.54 7.29 13.66
N PHE A 96 -14.32 7.72 14.91
CA PHE A 96 -14.88 8.98 15.41
C PHE A 96 -14.31 10.20 14.67
N ILE A 97 -13.01 10.23 14.41
CA ILE A 97 -12.40 11.32 13.65
C ILE A 97 -12.91 11.33 12.22
N ALA A 98 -13.08 10.16 11.58
CA ALA A 98 -13.60 10.08 10.21
C ALA A 98 -15.04 10.59 10.08
N GLY A 99 -15.85 10.44 11.14
CA GLY A 99 -17.23 10.95 11.20
C GLY A 99 -17.35 12.44 11.56
N ASP A 100 -16.26 13.09 11.99
CA ASP A 100 -16.24 14.50 12.41
C ASP A 100 -15.40 15.34 11.42
N PRO A 101 -16.04 16.16 10.54
CA PRO A 101 -15.33 16.97 9.56
C PRO A 101 -14.29 17.92 10.17
N GLN A 102 -14.54 18.46 11.37
CA GLN A 102 -13.64 19.40 12.04
C GLN A 102 -12.36 18.70 12.50
N ARG A 103 -12.46 17.46 12.99
CA ARG A 103 -11.32 16.64 13.39
C ARG A 103 -10.61 15.99 12.22
N ALA A 104 -11.34 15.62 11.17
CA ALA A 104 -10.77 15.02 9.97
C ALA A 104 -9.96 16.03 9.14
N LEU A 105 -10.37 17.30 9.10
CA LEU A 105 -9.76 18.34 8.26
C LEU A 105 -8.25 18.54 8.51
N PRO A 106 -7.73 18.67 9.75
CA PRO A 106 -6.29 18.81 9.98
C PRO A 106 -5.50 17.60 9.48
N LEU A 107 -6.03 16.39 9.64
CA LEU A 107 -5.39 15.17 9.15
C LEU A 107 -5.36 15.12 7.62
N ALA A 108 -6.48 15.43 6.97
CA ALA A 108 -6.56 15.51 5.52
C ALA A 108 -5.55 16.53 4.95
N ARG A 109 -5.39 17.68 5.60
CA ARG A 109 -4.38 18.69 5.23
C ARG A 109 -2.96 18.14 5.30
N ASN A 110 -2.63 17.47 6.39
CA ASN A 110 -1.29 16.88 6.56
C ASN A 110 -1.01 15.85 5.46
N PHE A 111 -1.99 15.00 5.13
CA PHE A 111 -1.83 14.03 4.04
C PHE A 111 -1.67 14.69 2.67
N LEU A 112 -2.49 15.70 2.38
CA LEU A 112 -2.39 16.44 1.12
C LEU A 112 -1.08 17.22 1.03
N GLY A 113 -0.66 17.87 2.13
CA GLY A 113 0.62 18.58 2.20
C GLY A 113 1.81 17.65 1.93
N ALA A 114 1.83 16.49 2.58
CA ALA A 114 2.88 15.49 2.39
C ALA A 114 2.87 14.93 0.95
N LYS A 115 1.69 14.65 0.39
CA LYS A 115 1.55 14.19 -1.00
C LYS A 115 2.07 15.20 -2.01
N LEU A 116 1.73 16.47 -1.84
CA LEU A 116 2.21 17.56 -2.72
C LEU A 116 3.71 17.75 -2.60
N HIS A 117 4.25 17.70 -1.38
CA HIS A 117 5.69 17.76 -1.15
C HIS A 117 6.42 16.64 -1.88
N ASN A 118 5.97 15.40 -1.72
CA ASN A 118 6.58 14.25 -2.39
C ASN A 118 6.45 14.34 -3.92
N ALA A 119 5.30 14.77 -4.43
CA ALA A 119 5.11 14.96 -5.87
C ALA A 119 6.07 16.02 -6.44
N ARG A 120 6.28 17.13 -5.73
CA ARG A 120 7.27 18.16 -6.10
C ARG A 120 8.66 17.56 -6.19
N TRP A 121 9.10 16.81 -5.17
CA TRP A 121 10.42 16.18 -5.17
C TRP A 121 10.62 15.18 -6.31
N CYS A 122 9.60 14.39 -6.63
CA CYS A 122 9.64 13.49 -7.78
C CYS A 122 9.81 14.26 -9.09
N LEU A 123 9.05 15.35 -9.29
CA LEU A 123 9.16 16.17 -10.49
C LEU A 123 10.50 16.91 -10.60
N GLU A 124 11.00 17.47 -9.51
CA GLU A 124 12.32 18.13 -9.47
C GLU A 124 13.45 17.14 -9.80
N ARG A 125 13.36 15.91 -9.28
CA ARG A 125 14.32 14.86 -9.60
C ARG A 125 14.22 14.47 -11.07
N THR A 126 13.02 14.22 -11.58
CA THR A 126 12.80 13.89 -12.99
C THR A 126 13.30 14.98 -13.93
N LYS A 127 13.08 16.27 -13.60
CA LYS A 127 13.60 17.40 -14.36
C LYS A 127 15.12 17.43 -14.39
N ARG A 128 15.77 17.06 -13.28
CA ARG A 128 17.24 17.03 -13.19
C ARG A 128 17.84 15.85 -13.97
N ASP A 129 17.19 14.66 -13.86
CA ASP A 129 17.72 13.44 -14.46
C ASP A 129 17.38 13.31 -15.97
N HIS A 130 16.34 14.03 -16.41
CA HIS A 130 15.87 14.07 -17.79
C HIS A 130 15.59 15.50 -18.20
N ALA A 131 16.00 15.89 -19.43
CA ALA A 131 15.72 17.22 -19.99
C ALA A 131 14.23 17.42 -20.35
N LEU A 132 13.32 17.12 -19.44
CA LEU A 132 11.89 17.30 -19.61
C LEU A 132 11.53 18.81 -19.48
N ARG A 133 10.71 19.30 -20.42
CA ARG A 133 10.12 20.65 -20.36
C ARG A 133 8.94 20.65 -19.40
N ILE A 134 9.22 20.58 -18.09
CA ILE A 134 8.20 20.73 -17.05
C ILE A 134 8.18 22.19 -16.64
N ASP A 135 7.02 22.82 -16.73
CA ASP A 135 6.79 24.17 -16.22
C ASP A 135 6.64 24.13 -14.70
N MET A 136 7.77 24.29 -14.01
CA MET A 136 7.82 24.26 -12.54
C MET A 136 7.11 25.45 -11.91
N ASP A 137 7.00 26.57 -12.61
CA ASP A 137 6.35 27.78 -12.08
C ASP A 137 4.84 27.57 -12.02
N ARG A 138 4.25 26.95 -13.04
CA ARG A 138 2.84 26.55 -13.00
C ARG A 138 2.55 25.55 -11.90
N PHE A 139 3.46 24.61 -11.69
CA PHE A 139 3.32 23.61 -10.61
C PHE A 139 3.40 24.28 -9.23
N GLN A 140 4.34 25.20 -9.04
CA GLN A 140 4.47 25.95 -7.81
C GLN A 140 3.24 26.84 -7.55
N GLN A 141 2.72 27.52 -8.56
CA GLN A 141 1.47 28.30 -8.47
C GLN A 141 0.26 27.42 -8.09
N ALA A 142 0.17 26.19 -8.61
CA ALA A 142 -0.87 25.25 -8.24
C ALA A 142 -0.79 24.86 -6.76
N ILE A 143 0.42 24.60 -6.25
CA ILE A 143 0.66 24.32 -4.83
C ILE A 143 0.22 25.49 -3.95
N GLU A 144 0.59 26.71 -4.31
CA GLU A 144 0.21 27.91 -3.52
C GLU A 144 -1.30 28.15 -3.53
N ARG A 145 -1.98 27.92 -4.66
CA ARG A 145 -3.47 27.96 -4.73
C ARG A 145 -4.11 26.94 -3.79
N ILE A 146 -3.58 25.71 -3.73
CA ILE A 146 -4.09 24.67 -2.84
C ILE A 146 -3.88 25.05 -1.38
N LYS A 147 -2.70 25.59 -1.03
CA LYS A 147 -2.42 26.09 0.32
C LYS A 147 -3.36 27.25 0.71
N ALA A 148 -3.57 28.20 -0.20
CA ALA A 148 -4.48 29.32 0.02
C ALA A 148 -5.94 28.85 0.21
N ALA A 149 -6.41 27.89 -0.60
CA ALA A 149 -7.74 27.30 -0.45
C ALA A 149 -7.89 26.56 0.89
N GLN A 150 -6.85 25.87 1.34
CA GLN A 150 -6.83 25.22 2.67
C GLN A 150 -6.98 26.25 3.80
N LEU A 151 -6.34 27.38 3.70
CA LEU A 151 -6.44 28.48 4.68
C LEU A 151 -7.85 29.11 4.68
N SER A 152 -8.46 29.28 3.51
CA SER A 152 -9.79 29.87 3.40
C SER A 152 -10.89 28.98 4.01
N LEU A 153 -10.74 27.66 3.92
CA LEU A 153 -11.67 26.71 4.54
C LEU A 153 -11.61 26.72 6.08
N ILE A 154 -10.52 27.20 6.68
CA ILE A 154 -10.42 27.37 8.13
C ILE A 154 -11.33 28.53 8.58
N HIS A 155 -11.38 29.63 7.83
CA HIS A 155 -12.19 30.81 8.18
C HIS A 155 -13.68 30.59 7.97
N ILE A 156 -14.06 29.66 7.08
CA ILE A 156 -15.50 29.31 6.87
C ILE A 156 -16.04 28.42 8.00
N SER A 157 -15.19 27.69 8.70
CA SER A 157 -15.60 26.77 9.77
C SER A 157 -15.55 27.38 11.18
N GLU A 158 -15.13 28.65 11.34
CA GLU A 158 -15.33 29.34 12.61
C GLU A 158 -16.80 29.73 12.71
N PRO A 159 -17.56 29.15 13.66
CA PRO A 159 -18.90 29.66 13.95
C PRO A 159 -18.73 31.10 14.42
N THR A 160 -19.32 32.05 13.68
CA THR A 160 -19.53 33.39 14.18
C THR A 160 -20.24 33.26 15.52
N ARG A 161 -19.50 33.39 16.61
CA ARG A 161 -20.10 33.50 17.94
C ARG A 161 -20.93 34.77 17.96
N PRO A 162 -22.22 34.67 18.42
CA PRO A 162 -23.04 35.83 18.68
C PRO A 162 -22.47 36.65 19.84
#